data_b286d3c71b6894e9446e3a9e48ffdd3e
#
_entry.id   b286d3c71b6894e9446e3a9e48ffdd3e
#
_cell.length_a   1.000
_cell.length_b   1.000
_cell.length_c   1.000
_cell.angle_alpha   90.00
_cell.angle_beta   90.00
_cell.angle_gamma   90.00
#
_symmetry.space_group_name_H-M   'P 1'
#
loop_
_entity.id
_entity.type
_entity.pdbx_description
1 polymer ?
#
loop_
_entity_poly.entity_id
_entity_poly.type
_entity_poly.pdbx_seq_one_letter_code
_entity_poly.pdbx_strand_id
1 'polypeptide(L)'
;VFGFSIKEPPASIKSLTEHYDFSLDDIDYLILHQANKYMDDKIGKKLKVPADKIPFSLMQYGNTSSASIPITMVVGIGEKLSLEDADVVICGFGSGLSWGSAYIKLDHIICLPLIELD
;
A
#
# COMPACT_ATOMS: atom_id res chain seq x y z
N VAL A 1 -10.33 5.91 -15.98
CA VAL A 1 -9.66 5.92 -14.67
C VAL A 1 -9.58 4.52 -14.09
N PHE A 2 -10.72 3.81 -14.06
CA PHE A 2 -10.76 2.45 -13.52
C PHE A 2 -9.83 1.49 -14.28
N GLY A 3 -9.85 1.51 -15.61
CA GLY A 3 -8.98 0.66 -16.43
C GLY A 3 -7.50 0.94 -16.18
N PHE A 4 -7.14 2.22 -16.05
CA PHE A 4 -5.79 2.63 -15.67
C PHE A 4 -5.39 2.08 -14.30
N SER A 5 -6.27 2.20 -13.31
CA SER A 5 -5.98 1.78 -11.94
C SER A 5 -5.81 0.26 -11.80
N ILE A 6 -6.39 -0.52 -12.68
CA ILE A 6 -6.22 -1.97 -12.67
C ILE A 6 -4.93 -2.39 -13.42
N LYS A 7 -4.49 -1.59 -14.38
CA LYS A 7 -3.39 -1.94 -15.29
C LYS A 7 -2.04 -1.40 -14.85
N GLU A 8 -1.95 -0.10 -14.63
CA GLU A 8 -0.66 0.58 -14.44
C GLU A 8 -0.02 0.34 -13.06
N PRO A 9 -0.76 0.45 -11.95
CA PRO A 9 -0.17 0.15 -10.65
C PRO A 9 0.39 -1.27 -10.53
N PRO A 10 -0.33 -2.34 -10.93
CA PRO A 10 0.27 -3.68 -10.94
C PRO A 10 1.50 -3.80 -11.82
N ALA A 11 1.50 -3.17 -13.00
CA ALA A 11 2.67 -3.17 -13.88
C ALA A 11 3.87 -2.47 -13.26
N SER A 12 3.63 -1.36 -12.57
CA SER A 12 4.66 -0.62 -11.83
C SER A 12 5.27 -1.48 -10.73
N ILE A 13 4.45 -2.18 -9.97
CA ILE A 13 4.91 -3.07 -8.90
C ILE A 13 5.72 -4.25 -9.47
N LYS A 14 5.28 -4.83 -10.57
CA LYS A 14 6.03 -5.91 -11.24
C LYS A 14 7.38 -5.43 -11.73
N SER A 15 7.46 -4.26 -12.34
CA SER A 15 8.73 -3.64 -12.75
C SER A 15 9.67 -3.48 -11.57
N LEU A 16 9.13 -3.07 -10.43
CA LEU A 16 9.89 -2.91 -9.19
C LEU A 16 10.52 -4.24 -8.75
N THR A 17 9.76 -5.33 -8.78
CA THR A 17 10.25 -6.66 -8.40
C THR A 17 11.38 -7.13 -9.32
N GLU A 18 11.28 -6.85 -10.61
CA GLU A 18 12.29 -7.21 -11.59
C GLU A 18 13.56 -6.38 -11.44
N HIS A 19 13.40 -5.09 -11.24
CA HIS A 19 14.52 -4.16 -11.13
C HIS A 19 15.38 -4.41 -9.89
N TYR A 20 14.74 -4.71 -8.76
CA TYR A 20 15.44 -4.93 -7.49
C TYR A 20 15.56 -6.40 -7.10
N ASP A 21 15.16 -7.30 -7.98
CA ASP A 21 15.30 -8.75 -7.82
C ASP A 21 14.76 -9.27 -6.49
N PHE A 22 13.47 -9.01 -6.25
CA PHE A 22 12.75 -9.56 -5.10
C PHE A 22 11.40 -10.12 -5.52
N SER A 23 10.80 -10.96 -4.66
CA SER A 23 9.50 -11.55 -4.90
C SER A 23 8.44 -10.89 -4.00
N LEU A 24 7.22 -10.73 -4.53
CA LEU A 24 6.09 -10.29 -3.72
C LEU A 24 5.70 -11.31 -2.64
N ASP A 25 6.13 -12.57 -2.77
CA ASP A 25 5.93 -13.57 -1.72
C ASP A 25 6.76 -13.26 -0.46
N ASP A 26 7.83 -12.49 -0.61
CA ASP A 26 8.76 -12.17 0.48
C ASP A 26 8.45 -10.86 1.20
N ILE A 27 7.52 -10.05 0.70
CA ILE A 27 7.15 -8.81 1.38
C ILE A 27 6.16 -9.08 2.51
N ASP A 28 6.17 -8.22 3.51
CA ASP A 28 5.25 -8.30 4.64
C ASP A 28 3.92 -7.59 4.33
N TYR A 29 3.98 -6.44 3.67
CA TYR A 29 2.78 -5.65 3.36
C TYR A 29 2.86 -5.00 1.98
N LEU A 30 1.70 -4.96 1.32
CA LEU A 30 1.47 -4.16 0.12
C LEU A 30 0.47 -3.05 0.49
N ILE A 31 0.91 -1.81 0.43
CA ILE A 31 0.09 -0.66 0.83
C ILE A 31 -0.26 0.16 -0.40
N LEU A 32 -1.54 0.20 -0.69
CA LEU A 32 -2.08 0.86 -1.87
C LEU A 32 -2.81 2.14 -1.50
N HIS A 33 -2.83 3.09 -2.42
CA HIS A 33 -3.70 4.25 -2.31
C HIS A 33 -5.15 3.78 -2.10
N GLN A 34 -5.87 4.43 -1.19
CA GLN A 34 -7.21 4.06 -0.79
C GLN A 34 -8.26 4.75 -1.67
N ALA A 35 -8.39 4.29 -2.92
CA ALA A 35 -9.37 4.82 -3.86
C ALA A 35 -10.75 4.21 -3.62
N ASN A 36 -10.85 2.90 -3.78
CA ASN A 36 -11.99 2.10 -3.35
C ASN A 36 -11.55 0.65 -3.16
N LYS A 37 -12.32 -0.08 -2.36
CA LYS A 37 -11.97 -1.45 -1.99
C LYS A 37 -11.91 -2.38 -3.22
N TYR A 38 -12.81 -2.18 -4.17
CA TYR A 38 -12.89 -3.02 -5.36
C TYR A 38 -11.61 -2.92 -6.19
N MET A 39 -11.09 -1.73 -6.40
CA MET A 39 -9.82 -1.52 -7.12
C MET A 39 -8.66 -2.18 -6.41
N ASP A 40 -8.54 -1.97 -5.11
CA ASP A 40 -7.44 -2.51 -4.32
C ASP A 40 -7.49 -4.03 -4.26
N ASP A 41 -8.68 -4.61 -4.13
CA ASP A 41 -8.86 -6.07 -4.19
C ASP A 41 -8.44 -6.63 -5.57
N LYS A 42 -8.79 -5.95 -6.65
CA LYS A 42 -8.40 -6.35 -8.01
C LYS A 42 -6.88 -6.30 -8.21
N ILE A 43 -6.25 -5.25 -7.73
CA ILE A 43 -4.80 -5.11 -7.80
C ILE A 43 -4.11 -6.24 -7.03
N GLY A 44 -4.57 -6.50 -5.81
CA GLY A 44 -4.04 -7.57 -4.98
C GLY A 44 -4.16 -8.94 -5.64
N LYS A 45 -5.32 -9.25 -6.20
CA LYS A 45 -5.54 -10.52 -6.91
C LYS A 45 -4.66 -10.65 -8.14
N LYS A 46 -4.52 -9.59 -8.91
CA LYS A 46 -3.67 -9.59 -10.11
C LYS A 46 -2.21 -9.84 -9.77
N LEU A 47 -1.75 -9.33 -8.64
CA LEU A 47 -0.37 -9.54 -8.16
C LEU A 47 -0.22 -10.81 -7.34
N LYS A 48 -1.30 -11.50 -7.04
CA LYS A 48 -1.33 -12.71 -6.20
C LYS A 48 -0.80 -12.46 -4.79
N VAL A 49 -1.13 -11.28 -4.25
CA VAL A 49 -0.80 -10.92 -2.86
C VAL A 49 -2.00 -11.24 -1.97
N PRO A 50 -1.82 -12.03 -0.90
CA PRO A 50 -2.92 -12.35 0.01
C PRO A 50 -3.54 -11.11 0.66
N ALA A 51 -4.84 -11.13 0.90
CA ALA A 51 -5.56 -10.00 1.46
C ALA A 51 -5.05 -9.58 2.85
N ASP A 52 -4.52 -10.51 3.64
CA ASP A 52 -3.98 -10.23 4.96
C ASP A 52 -2.67 -9.42 4.93
N LYS A 53 -2.03 -9.30 3.76
CA LYS A 53 -0.87 -8.44 3.55
C LYS A 53 -1.23 -7.06 3.02
N ILE A 54 -2.50 -6.79 2.77
CA ILE A 54 -2.99 -5.54 2.20
C ILE A 54 -3.90 -4.82 3.21
N PRO A 55 -3.34 -3.95 4.06
CA PRO A 55 -4.15 -3.23 5.04
C PRO A 55 -5.06 -2.20 4.37
N PHE A 56 -6.19 -1.90 5.03
CA PHE A 56 -7.15 -0.92 4.58
C PHE A 56 -7.48 0.09 5.67
N SER A 57 -7.68 1.34 5.27
CA SER A 57 -8.22 2.38 6.12
C SER A 57 -9.51 2.98 5.52
N LEU A 58 -9.91 2.47 4.37
CA LEU A 58 -10.99 3.03 3.55
C LEU A 58 -12.33 3.04 4.27
N MET A 59 -12.64 2.00 5.03
CA MET A 59 -13.93 1.87 5.72
C MET A 59 -14.12 2.93 6.80
N GLN A 60 -13.05 3.38 7.45
CA GLN A 60 -13.09 4.36 8.53
C GLN A 60 -12.85 5.79 8.04
N TYR A 61 -11.95 5.95 7.09
CA TYR A 61 -11.44 7.27 6.70
C TYR A 61 -11.69 7.63 5.25
N GLY A 62 -12.17 6.68 4.43
CA GLY A 62 -12.41 6.91 3.00
C GLY A 62 -11.14 7.18 2.22
N ASN A 63 -11.29 7.84 1.09
CA ASN A 63 -10.17 8.26 0.26
C ASN A 63 -9.62 9.59 0.79
N THR A 64 -8.49 9.53 1.48
CA THR A 64 -7.83 10.70 2.07
C THR A 64 -6.76 11.29 1.15
N SER A 65 -6.86 11.05 -0.15
CA SER A 65 -5.95 11.58 -1.17
C SER A 65 -4.49 11.21 -0.89
N SER A 66 -3.58 12.16 -0.86
CA SER A 66 -2.15 11.90 -0.64
C SER A 66 -1.82 11.35 0.74
N ALA A 67 -2.71 11.50 1.71
CA ALA A 67 -2.53 10.97 3.06
C ALA A 67 -2.97 9.51 3.19
N SER A 68 -3.54 8.91 2.15
CA SER A 68 -4.13 7.57 2.25
C SER A 68 -3.13 6.48 2.63
N ILE A 69 -1.93 6.51 2.06
CA ILE A 69 -0.88 5.53 2.37
C ILE A 69 -0.38 5.68 3.81
N PRO A 70 0.04 6.88 4.28
CA PRO A 70 0.44 7.05 5.67
C PRO A 70 -0.66 6.69 6.68
N ILE A 71 -1.90 7.08 6.44
CA ILE A 71 -3.01 6.74 7.32
C ILE A 71 -3.22 5.24 7.39
N THR A 72 -3.18 4.54 6.25
CA THR A 72 -3.31 3.09 6.19
C THR A 72 -2.19 2.40 6.97
N MET A 73 -0.94 2.89 6.87
CA MET A 73 0.17 2.35 7.64
C MET A 73 -0.07 2.50 9.14
N VAL A 74 -0.47 3.69 9.59
CA VAL A 74 -0.68 3.96 11.01
C VAL A 74 -1.85 3.16 11.57
N VAL A 75 -2.99 3.19 10.89
CA VAL A 75 -4.23 2.55 11.37
C VAL A 75 -4.19 1.03 11.20
N GLY A 76 -3.66 0.55 10.08
CA GLY A 76 -3.70 -0.86 9.75
C GLY A 76 -2.59 -1.69 10.39
N ILE A 77 -1.37 -1.17 10.41
CA ILE A 77 -0.18 -1.93 10.81
C ILE A 77 0.80 -1.15 11.69
N GLY A 78 0.41 0.03 12.20
CA GLY A 78 1.32 0.90 12.96
C GLY A 78 1.96 0.22 14.16
N GLU A 79 1.19 -0.56 14.90
CA GLU A 79 1.67 -1.29 16.05
C GLU A 79 2.75 -2.31 15.66
N LYS A 80 2.49 -3.08 14.61
CA LYS A 80 3.45 -4.07 14.09
C LYS A 80 4.71 -3.40 13.55
N LEU A 81 4.59 -2.27 12.87
CA LEU A 81 5.74 -1.53 12.35
C LEU A 81 6.65 -1.01 13.45
N SER A 82 6.08 -0.70 14.62
CA SER A 82 6.87 -0.24 15.78
C SER A 82 7.60 -1.38 16.50
N LEU A 83 7.11 -2.61 16.36
CA LEU A 83 7.64 -3.76 17.09
C LEU A 83 8.55 -4.64 16.24
N GLU A 84 8.36 -4.67 14.92
CA GLU A 84 9.03 -5.60 14.02
C GLU A 84 9.61 -4.88 12.81
N ASP A 85 10.65 -5.47 12.22
CA ASP A 85 11.13 -5.06 10.92
C ASP A 85 10.12 -5.51 9.86
N ALA A 86 9.96 -4.73 8.80
CA ALA A 86 9.02 -5.07 7.74
C ALA A 86 9.55 -4.66 6.36
N ASP A 87 9.34 -5.53 5.39
CA ASP A 87 9.56 -5.24 3.98
C ASP A 87 8.22 -4.85 3.36
N VAL A 88 8.13 -3.64 2.83
CA VAL A 88 6.88 -3.04 2.39
C VAL A 88 7.00 -2.53 0.95
N VAL A 89 5.98 -2.83 0.14
CA VAL A 89 5.81 -2.18 -1.15
C VAL A 89 4.65 -1.20 -1.02
N ILE A 90 4.88 0.04 -1.41
CA ILE A 90 3.83 1.06 -1.45
C ILE A 90 3.55 1.43 -2.91
N CYS A 91 2.30 1.74 -3.22
CA CYS A 91 1.92 2.18 -4.56
C CYS A 91 0.83 3.23 -4.48
N GLY A 92 1.15 4.42 -4.96
CA GLY A 92 0.21 5.52 -5.11
C GLY A 92 -0.24 5.65 -6.56
N PHE A 93 -1.49 6.04 -6.77
CA PHE A 93 -2.03 6.33 -8.09
C PHE A 93 -3.21 7.29 -7.98
N GLY A 94 -3.45 8.05 -9.02
CA GLY A 94 -4.53 9.03 -8.99
C GLY A 94 -4.56 9.95 -10.19
N SER A 95 -5.07 11.14 -9.93
CA SER A 95 -5.26 12.17 -10.95
C SER A 95 -3.97 12.53 -11.66
N GLY A 96 -4.08 12.86 -12.94
CA GLY A 96 -2.91 13.31 -13.62
C GLY A 96 -2.71 12.76 -15.04
N LEU A 97 -2.87 11.48 -15.42
CA LEU A 97 -2.84 10.31 -14.55
C LEU A 97 -1.43 10.12 -13.97
N SER A 98 -1.36 9.79 -12.70
CA SER A 98 -0.08 9.62 -12.00
C SER A 98 -0.06 8.30 -11.23
N TRP A 99 1.08 7.65 -11.22
CA TRP A 99 1.29 6.47 -10.38
C TRP A 99 2.78 6.29 -10.09
N GLY A 100 3.06 5.57 -9.01
CA GLY A 100 4.43 5.23 -8.65
C GLY A 100 4.45 4.21 -7.54
N SER A 101 5.52 3.45 -7.47
CA SER A 101 5.70 2.45 -6.44
C SER A 101 7.10 2.49 -5.86
N ALA A 102 7.24 2.01 -4.63
CA ALA A 102 8.52 1.94 -3.93
C ALA A 102 8.59 0.68 -3.08
N TYR A 103 9.78 0.09 -2.99
CA TYR A 103 10.09 -1.01 -2.09
C TYR A 103 10.90 -0.45 -0.93
N ILE A 104 10.43 -0.64 0.29
CA ILE A 104 11.00 -0.03 1.49
C ILE A 104 11.25 -1.10 2.55
N LYS A 105 12.44 -1.10 3.11
CA LYS A 105 12.76 -1.89 4.29
C LYS A 105 12.64 -1.01 5.52
N LEU A 106 11.71 -1.35 6.41
CA LEU A 106 11.45 -0.60 7.63
C LEU A 106 12.06 -1.35 8.82
N ASP A 107 13.09 -0.78 9.43
CA ASP A 107 13.79 -1.40 10.54
C ASP A 107 13.46 -0.66 11.82
N HIS A 108 12.57 -1.25 12.65
CA HIS A 108 12.19 -0.71 13.96
C HIS A 108 11.85 0.79 13.92
N ILE A 109 10.95 1.19 13.03
CA ILE A 109 10.56 2.60 12.90
C ILE A 109 9.70 3.02 14.08
N ILE A 110 9.68 4.32 14.32
CA ILE A 110 8.72 4.93 15.26
C ILE A 110 7.44 5.21 14.48
N CYS A 111 6.36 4.56 14.88
CA CYS A 111 5.05 4.76 14.27
C CYS A 111 4.05 5.13 15.37
N LEU A 112 3.82 6.42 15.53
CA LEU A 112 2.92 6.93 16.55
C LEU A 112 1.46 6.65 16.19
N PRO A 113 0.58 6.48 17.19
CA PRO A 113 -0.83 6.25 16.91
C PRO A 113 -1.50 7.46 16.26
N LEU A 114 -2.59 7.21 15.56
CA LEU A 114 -3.40 8.26 14.97
C LEU A 114 -4.00 9.14 16.07
N ILE A 115 -3.94 10.45 15.87
CA ILE A 115 -4.55 11.42 16.77
C ILE A 115 -5.74 12.04 16.07
N GLU A 116 -6.89 11.97 16.70
CA GLU A 116 -8.11 12.62 16.20
C GLU A 116 -8.33 13.95 16.95
N LEU A 117 -8.56 14.99 16.17
CA LEU A 117 -8.83 16.31 16.72
C LEU A 117 -10.33 16.56 16.79
N ASP A 118 -10.81 17.15 17.89
CA ASP A 118 -12.22 17.48 18.08
C ASP A 118 -12.64 18.71 17.26
#